data_c3c4ebb9d519994643244701152899c3
#
_entry.id   c3c4ebb9d519994643244701152899c3
#
_cell.length_a   1.000
_cell.length_b   1.000
_cell.length_c   1.000
_cell.angle_alpha   90.00
_cell.angle_beta   90.00
_cell.angle_gamma   90.00
#
_symmetry.space_group_name_H-M   'P 1'
#
loop_
_entity.id
_entity.type
_entity.pdbx_description
1 polymer ?
#
loop_
_entity_poly.entity_id
_entity_poly.type
_entity_poly.pdbx_seq_one_letter_code
_entity_poly.pdbx_strand_id
1 'polypeptide(L)'
;MKRTPLRRTPMRKKPSRKPPMTSEVYETVMGRRGGRCEAHVATKCTGRAEHWHHRQLRSRGGEHTVENGLAVCHACHEHIHRFPLDSREAGYMVSSWGDPATQPVRIGGLMVILTPEGGYIAAGKKVA
;
A
#
# COMPACT_ATOMS: atom_id res chain seq x y z
N MET A 1 52.55 13.61 -14.11
CA MET A 1 51.21 13.93 -14.69
C MET A 1 50.19 14.14 -13.58
N LYS A 2 49.70 15.32 -13.46
CA LYS A 2 48.60 15.59 -12.51
C LYS A 2 47.29 15.06 -13.13
N ARG A 3 46.71 14.03 -12.50
CA ARG A 3 45.36 13.55 -12.88
C ARG A 3 44.34 14.55 -12.39
N THR A 4 43.59 15.17 -13.29
CA THR A 4 42.45 15.99 -12.95
C THR A 4 41.36 15.09 -12.39
N PRO A 5 40.87 15.33 -11.14
CA PRO A 5 39.77 14.52 -10.62
C PRO A 5 38.53 14.68 -11.50
N LEU A 6 37.97 13.55 -11.91
CA LEU A 6 36.71 13.53 -12.64
C LEU A 6 35.61 14.15 -11.76
N ARG A 7 35.08 15.29 -12.18
CA ARG A 7 33.90 15.88 -11.58
C ARG A 7 32.73 14.94 -11.82
N ARG A 8 32.25 14.31 -10.76
CA ARG A 8 30.97 13.60 -10.82
C ARG A 8 29.86 14.63 -11.07
N THR A 9 29.32 14.63 -12.25
CA THR A 9 28.09 15.37 -12.54
C THR A 9 26.98 14.72 -11.72
N PRO A 10 26.28 15.46 -10.83
CA PRO A 10 25.17 14.89 -10.11
C PRO A 10 24.12 14.42 -11.12
N MET A 11 23.74 13.14 -11.02
CA MET A 11 22.67 12.61 -11.86
C MET A 11 21.39 13.39 -11.56
N ARG A 12 20.86 14.07 -12.57
CA ARG A 12 19.53 14.66 -12.52
C ARG A 12 18.54 13.54 -12.23
N LYS A 13 17.85 13.62 -11.08
CA LYS A 13 16.71 12.75 -10.83
C LYS A 13 15.70 12.95 -11.96
N LYS A 14 15.45 11.90 -12.74
CA LYS A 14 14.35 11.93 -13.69
C LYS A 14 13.06 12.23 -12.94
N PRO A 15 12.23 13.18 -13.39
CA PRO A 15 10.96 13.42 -12.74
C PRO A 15 10.16 12.10 -12.73
N SER A 16 9.57 11.78 -11.58
CA SER A 16 8.70 10.62 -11.45
C SER A 16 7.54 10.77 -12.44
N ARG A 17 7.33 9.79 -13.31
CA ARG A 17 6.19 9.75 -14.23
C ARG A 17 4.86 9.48 -13.53
N LYS A 18 4.92 9.09 -12.24
CA LYS A 18 3.75 8.77 -11.43
C LYS A 18 3.25 10.02 -10.74
N PRO A 19 1.93 10.23 -10.67
CA PRO A 19 1.38 11.37 -9.97
C PRO A 19 1.75 11.32 -8.48
N PRO A 20 1.96 12.49 -7.84
CA PRO A 20 2.19 12.55 -6.40
C PRO A 20 0.93 12.15 -5.62
N MET A 21 1.11 11.81 -4.34
CA MET A 21 -0.02 11.60 -3.43
C MET A 21 -0.84 12.88 -3.32
N THR A 22 -2.13 12.80 -3.61
CA THR A 22 -3.05 13.91 -3.38
C THR A 22 -3.63 13.83 -1.97
N SER A 23 -4.02 14.97 -1.41
CA SER A 23 -4.69 15.00 -0.11
C SER A 23 -6.01 14.23 -0.11
N GLU A 24 -6.72 14.25 -1.24
CA GLU A 24 -7.97 13.51 -1.43
C GLU A 24 -7.77 12.00 -1.32
N VAL A 25 -6.77 11.45 -2.02
CA VAL A 25 -6.43 10.01 -1.93
C VAL A 25 -5.98 9.65 -0.52
N TYR A 26 -5.13 10.47 0.08
CA TYR A 26 -4.66 10.26 1.44
C TYR A 26 -5.82 10.18 2.44
N GLU A 27 -6.69 11.18 2.43
CA GLU A 27 -7.81 11.27 3.36
C GLU A 27 -8.85 10.16 3.15
N THR A 28 -9.10 9.80 1.89
CA THR A 28 -10.04 8.71 1.55
C THR A 28 -9.57 7.40 2.15
N VAL A 29 -8.31 7.06 2.00
CA VAL A 29 -7.75 5.81 2.56
C VAL A 29 -7.71 5.87 4.07
N MET A 30 -7.18 6.94 4.65
CA MET A 30 -7.03 7.06 6.11
C MET A 30 -8.39 7.11 6.83
N GLY A 31 -9.42 7.61 6.19
CA GLY A 31 -10.77 7.68 6.74
C GLY A 31 -11.70 6.53 6.37
N ARG A 32 -11.30 5.65 5.46
CA ARG A 32 -12.15 4.60 4.90
C ARG A 32 -12.79 3.68 5.95
N ARG A 33 -12.06 3.35 7.01
CA ARG A 33 -12.58 2.57 8.13
C ARG A 33 -12.76 3.42 9.40
N GLY A 34 -13.16 4.68 9.23
CA GLY A 34 -13.37 5.59 10.35
C GLY A 34 -12.11 5.92 11.13
N GLY A 35 -10.96 5.99 10.47
CA GLY A 35 -9.68 6.27 11.11
C GLY A 35 -9.08 5.07 11.87
N ARG A 36 -9.59 3.88 11.63
CA ARG A 36 -9.09 2.64 12.25
C ARG A 36 -8.09 1.92 11.36
N CYS A 37 -7.17 1.16 12.00
CA CYS A 37 -6.27 0.26 11.30
C CYS A 37 -7.06 -0.77 10.50
N GLU A 38 -6.79 -0.91 9.22
CA GLU A 38 -7.51 -1.84 8.34
C GLU A 38 -6.97 -3.27 8.42
N ALA A 39 -5.72 -3.47 8.81
CA ALA A 39 -5.09 -4.78 8.81
C ALA A 39 -5.36 -5.60 10.08
N HIS A 40 -5.21 -5.02 11.25
CA HIS A 40 -5.35 -5.69 12.55
C HIS A 40 -4.57 -7.01 12.64
N VAL A 41 -3.36 -7.05 12.14
CA VAL A 41 -2.59 -8.29 11.99
C VAL A 41 -1.50 -8.44 13.07
N ALA A 42 -0.98 -7.36 13.60
CA ALA A 42 0.04 -7.38 14.63
C ALA A 42 -0.58 -7.54 16.01
N THR A 43 0.09 -8.28 16.90
CA THR A 43 -0.31 -8.43 18.31
C THR A 43 -0.38 -7.09 19.05
N LYS A 44 0.49 -6.15 18.67
CA LYS A 44 0.54 -4.80 19.25
C LYS A 44 -0.25 -3.77 18.42
N CYS A 45 -1.21 -4.21 17.61
CA CYS A 45 -2.05 -3.30 16.85
C CYS A 45 -2.73 -2.28 17.76
N THR A 46 -2.58 -0.99 17.45
CA THR A 46 -3.20 0.09 18.24
C THR A 46 -4.66 0.32 17.87
N GLY A 47 -5.12 -0.24 16.75
CA GLY A 47 -6.45 -0.03 16.21
C GLY A 47 -6.62 1.28 15.45
N ARG A 48 -5.58 2.10 15.36
CA ARG A 48 -5.63 3.43 14.71
C ARG A 48 -4.94 3.44 13.36
N ALA A 49 -5.49 4.18 12.42
CA ALA A 49 -4.85 4.47 11.14
C ALA A 49 -3.76 5.52 11.35
N GLU A 50 -2.52 5.11 11.30
CA GLU A 50 -1.36 5.97 11.53
C GLU A 50 -0.51 6.15 10.27
N HIS A 51 -0.44 5.11 9.41
CA HIS A 51 0.38 5.08 8.21
C HIS A 51 -0.46 4.74 6.98
N TRP A 52 -0.14 5.39 5.87
CA TRP A 52 -0.65 5.06 4.55
C TRP A 52 0.29 4.02 3.91
N HIS A 53 -0.10 2.77 3.90
CA HIS A 53 0.70 1.66 3.37
C HIS A 53 0.42 1.43 1.90
N HIS A 54 1.46 1.32 1.08
CA HIS A 54 1.35 0.91 -0.32
C HIS A 54 1.27 -0.61 -0.40
N ARG A 55 0.15 -1.15 -0.83
CA ARG A 55 -0.01 -2.59 -1.04
C ARG A 55 0.96 -3.10 -2.13
N GLN A 56 0.99 -2.42 -3.26
CA GLN A 56 2.03 -2.59 -4.27
C GLN A 56 3.09 -1.51 -4.04
N LEU A 57 4.29 -1.93 -3.70
CA LEU A 57 5.37 -1.01 -3.35
C LEU A 57 5.74 -0.10 -4.53
N ARG A 58 6.15 1.13 -4.25
CA ARG A 58 6.60 2.10 -5.27
C ARG A 58 7.71 1.51 -6.15
N SER A 59 8.65 0.77 -5.54
CA SER A 59 9.73 0.08 -6.26
C SER A 59 9.24 -1.01 -7.21
N ARG A 60 8.02 -1.51 -7.01
CA ARG A 60 7.39 -2.56 -7.82
C ARG A 60 6.30 -2.02 -8.75
N GLY A 61 6.25 -0.73 -8.97
CA GLY A 61 5.29 -0.09 -9.85
C GLY A 61 4.04 0.45 -9.16
N GLY A 62 3.97 0.39 -7.83
CA GLY A 62 2.82 0.88 -7.06
C GLY A 62 2.58 2.37 -7.21
N GLU A 63 1.32 2.76 -7.32
CA GLU A 63 0.88 4.13 -7.48
C GLU A 63 0.18 4.65 -6.22
N HIS A 64 -0.04 5.97 -6.14
CA HIS A 64 -0.82 6.61 -5.08
C HIS A 64 -2.30 6.60 -5.45
N THR A 65 -2.89 5.40 -5.46
CA THR A 65 -4.32 5.22 -5.72
C THR A 65 -5.04 4.75 -4.46
N VAL A 66 -6.34 4.98 -4.40
CA VAL A 66 -7.16 4.54 -3.26
C VAL A 66 -7.10 3.02 -3.09
N GLU A 67 -7.11 2.26 -4.18
CA GLU A 67 -7.05 0.79 -4.16
C GLU A 67 -5.68 0.26 -3.71
N ASN A 68 -4.61 1.02 -3.91
CA ASN A 68 -3.27 0.64 -3.50
C ASN A 68 -2.95 1.02 -2.05
N GLY A 69 -3.77 1.84 -1.43
CA GLY A 69 -3.55 2.30 -0.06
C GLY A 69 -4.24 1.45 0.98
N LEU A 70 -3.56 1.26 2.11
CA LEU A 70 -4.15 0.72 3.34
C LEU A 70 -3.80 1.64 4.50
N ALA A 71 -4.81 1.96 5.31
CA ALA A 71 -4.61 2.68 6.55
C ALA A 71 -4.26 1.69 7.65
N VAL A 72 -3.05 1.73 8.14
CA VAL A 72 -2.54 0.79 9.13
C VAL A 72 -1.87 1.51 10.29
N CYS A 73 -1.84 0.86 11.45
CA CYS A 73 -1.03 1.36 12.55
C CYS A 73 0.45 1.03 12.30
N HIS A 74 1.35 1.65 13.06
CA HIS A 74 2.78 1.42 12.94
C HIS A 74 3.14 -0.06 13.13
N ALA A 75 2.59 -0.71 14.15
CA ALA A 75 2.85 -2.12 14.42
C ALA A 75 2.41 -3.05 13.28
N CYS A 76 1.24 -2.81 12.70
CA CYS A 76 0.76 -3.58 11.55
C CYS A 76 1.58 -3.31 10.30
N HIS A 77 2.00 -2.05 10.08
CA HIS A 77 2.86 -1.69 8.95
C HIS A 77 4.19 -2.46 9.02
N GLU A 78 4.83 -2.50 10.18
CA GLU A 78 6.04 -3.29 10.38
C GLU A 78 5.80 -4.79 10.18
N HIS A 79 4.68 -5.31 10.70
CA HIS A 79 4.32 -6.72 10.56
C HIS A 79 4.15 -7.12 9.09
N ILE A 80 3.49 -6.30 8.30
CA ILE A 80 3.28 -6.53 6.87
C ILE A 80 4.63 -6.66 6.14
N HIS A 81 5.57 -5.78 6.42
CA HIS A 81 6.90 -5.81 5.80
C HIS A 81 7.76 -6.97 6.32
N ARG A 82 7.55 -7.38 7.56
CA ARG A 82 8.30 -8.48 8.19
C ARG A 82 7.85 -9.86 7.71
N PHE A 83 6.57 -10.01 7.38
CA PHE A 83 5.98 -11.28 6.95
C PHE A 83 5.38 -11.16 5.54
N PRO A 84 6.24 -11.05 4.50
CA PRO A 84 5.75 -10.76 3.15
C PRO A 84 4.90 -11.86 2.53
N LEU A 85 5.15 -13.14 2.83
CA LEU A 85 4.37 -14.25 2.29
C LEU A 85 2.94 -14.23 2.84
N ASP A 86 2.79 -14.14 4.15
CA ASP A 86 1.47 -14.04 4.80
C ASP A 86 0.72 -12.78 4.36
N SER A 87 1.46 -11.68 4.20
CA SER A 87 0.90 -10.41 3.76
C SER A 87 0.39 -10.47 2.31
N ARG A 88 1.05 -11.23 1.43
CA ARG A 88 0.57 -11.49 0.07
C ARG A 88 -0.72 -12.28 0.07
N GLU A 89 -0.80 -13.33 0.88
CA GLU A 89 -2.02 -14.13 1.03
C GLU A 89 -3.20 -13.30 1.49
N ALA A 90 -2.98 -12.41 2.46
CA ALA A 90 -4.00 -11.52 2.97
C ALA A 90 -4.31 -10.33 2.06
N GLY A 91 -3.53 -10.12 1.01
CA GLY A 91 -3.68 -8.98 0.08
C GLY A 91 -3.09 -7.67 0.57
N TYR A 92 -2.34 -7.67 1.69
CA TYR A 92 -1.65 -6.49 2.20
C TYR A 92 -0.40 -6.14 1.39
N MET A 93 0.12 -7.11 0.63
CA MET A 93 1.18 -6.91 -0.33
C MET A 93 0.74 -7.47 -1.69
N VAL A 94 0.96 -6.67 -2.73
CA VAL A 94 0.64 -7.04 -4.11
C VAL A 94 1.95 -7.08 -4.90
N SER A 95 2.15 -8.15 -5.67
CA SER A 95 3.34 -8.29 -6.50
C SER A 95 3.33 -7.28 -7.66
N SER A 96 4.50 -7.08 -8.29
CA SER A 96 4.61 -6.21 -9.47
C SER A 96 3.75 -6.66 -10.66
N TRP A 97 3.33 -7.92 -10.68
CA TRP A 97 2.46 -8.52 -11.70
C TRP A 97 0.97 -8.44 -11.35
N GLY A 98 0.64 -8.08 -10.11
CA GLY A 98 -0.73 -7.97 -9.64
C GLY A 98 -1.30 -6.58 -9.83
N ASP A 99 -2.60 -6.47 -9.66
CA ASP A 99 -3.33 -5.20 -9.72
C ASP A 99 -4.05 -4.96 -8.39
N PRO A 100 -3.69 -3.92 -7.63
CA PRO A 100 -4.36 -3.61 -6.37
C PRO A 100 -5.87 -3.36 -6.49
N ALA A 101 -6.34 -2.92 -7.67
CA ALA A 101 -7.75 -2.67 -7.91
C ALA A 101 -8.61 -3.93 -7.98
N THR A 102 -7.99 -5.07 -8.30
CA THR A 102 -8.68 -6.36 -8.44
C THR A 102 -8.27 -7.39 -7.41
N GLN A 103 -7.12 -7.19 -6.76
CA GLN A 103 -6.59 -8.09 -5.75
C GLN A 103 -7.38 -7.97 -4.45
N PRO A 104 -8.01 -9.07 -3.97
CA PRO A 104 -8.69 -9.03 -2.66
C PRO A 104 -7.73 -8.76 -1.50
N VAL A 105 -8.27 -8.14 -0.46
CA VAL A 105 -7.55 -7.87 0.78
C VAL A 105 -8.44 -8.23 1.99
N ARG A 106 -7.82 -8.75 3.02
CA ARG A 106 -8.55 -9.13 4.25
C ARG A 106 -8.76 -7.91 5.14
N ILE A 107 -10.02 -7.55 5.33
CA ILE A 107 -10.45 -6.46 6.22
C ILE A 107 -11.52 -7.03 7.15
N GLY A 108 -11.30 -6.94 8.46
CA GLY A 108 -12.29 -7.43 9.44
C GLY A 108 -12.64 -8.91 9.31
N GLY A 109 -11.68 -9.74 8.89
CA GLY A 109 -11.89 -11.17 8.68
C GLY A 109 -12.55 -11.56 7.37
N LEU A 110 -12.88 -10.60 6.52
CA LEU A 110 -13.50 -10.81 5.21
C LEU A 110 -12.55 -10.40 4.09
N MET A 111 -12.57 -11.17 3.00
CA MET A 111 -11.87 -10.77 1.79
C MET A 111 -12.72 -9.79 0.99
N VAL A 112 -12.18 -8.61 0.74
CA VAL A 112 -12.86 -7.52 0.05
C VAL A 112 -12.01 -6.95 -1.08
N ILE A 113 -12.67 -6.29 -2.02
CA ILE A 113 -12.00 -5.49 -3.06
C ILE A 113 -12.19 -4.03 -2.69
N LEU A 114 -11.12 -3.28 -2.74
CA LEU A 114 -11.13 -1.84 -2.46
C LEU A 114 -11.64 -1.09 -3.69
N THR A 115 -12.57 -0.18 -3.49
CA THR A 115 -13.14 0.62 -4.58
C THR A 115 -12.46 1.97 -4.70
N PRO A 116 -12.44 2.60 -5.91
CA PRO A 116 -11.86 3.93 -6.07
C PRO A 116 -12.54 5.02 -5.24
N GLU A 117 -13.82 4.81 -4.90
CA GLU A 117 -14.62 5.75 -4.10
C GLU A 117 -14.33 5.66 -2.59
N GLY A 118 -13.49 4.71 -2.17
CA GLY A 118 -13.16 4.51 -0.76
C GLY A 118 -14.11 3.56 -0.03
N GLY A 119 -14.72 2.63 -0.75
CA GLY A 119 -15.57 1.59 -0.18
C GLY A 119 -14.96 0.20 -0.27
N TYR A 120 -15.72 -0.78 0.19
CA TYR A 120 -15.40 -2.20 0.10
C TYR A 120 -16.48 -2.93 -0.69
N ILE A 121 -16.06 -3.83 -1.57
CA ILE A 121 -16.96 -4.81 -2.21
C ILE A 121 -16.54 -6.18 -1.73
N ALA A 122 -17.48 -7.01 -1.30
CA ALA A 122 -17.16 -8.40 -0.95
C ALA A 122 -16.50 -9.07 -2.15
N ALA A 123 -15.34 -9.70 -1.93
CA ALA A 123 -14.72 -10.51 -2.97
C ALA A 123 -15.67 -11.66 -3.24
N GLY A 124 -16.22 -11.71 -4.46
CA GLY A 124 -17.19 -12.71 -4.84
C GLY A 124 -16.64 -14.10 -4.57
N LYS A 125 -17.39 -14.93 -3.84
CA LYS A 125 -17.13 -16.35 -3.86
C LYS A 125 -17.21 -16.78 -5.31
N LYS A 126 -16.13 -17.34 -5.84
CA LYS A 126 -16.24 -18.05 -7.10
C LYS A 126 -17.35 -19.07 -6.94
N VAL A 127 -18.47 -18.78 -7.58
CA VAL A 127 -19.49 -19.81 -7.76
C VAL A 127 -18.82 -20.85 -8.65
N ALA A 128 -18.54 -21.98 -8.06
CA ALA A 128 -18.04 -23.12 -8.82
C ALA A 128 -19.04 -23.51 -9.90
#